data_67a86d73deacef21719c479d1c76fa3a
#
_entry.id   67a86d73deacef21719c479d1c76fa3a
#
_cell.length_a   1.000
_cell.length_b   1.000
_cell.length_c   1.000
_cell.angle_alpha   90.00
_cell.angle_beta   90.00
_cell.angle_gamma   90.00
#
_symmetry.space_group_name_H-M   'P 1'
#
loop_
_entity.id
_entity.type
_entity.pdbx_description
1 polymer ?
#
loop_
_entity_poly.entity_id
_entity_poly.type
_entity_poly.pdbx_seq_one_letter_code
_entity_poly.pdbx_strand_id
1 'polypeptide(L)'
;MKQFFALVVGLCVFVLSGAAFANYPTYLNGKRDLILCDGHMGVAWYVDRTSLVVQKYEPPQYIIAVNVVTADSAVGDERDFYSGGKGRIKEVRTMRFFYNWDLRKMYVGKVGADDWRFIPPTGSWAETGISMPAGEIAFALAYNMRFYGSMPFYDKFLKREVMVFNDDFYARIP
;
A
#
# COMPACT_ATOMS: atom_id res chain seq x y z
N MET A 1 50.73 20.55 -21.71
CA MET A 1 49.37 21.02 -21.47
C MET A 1 48.37 20.29 -22.41
N LYS A 2 48.27 18.97 -22.38
CA LYS A 2 47.31 18.19 -23.21
C LYS A 2 46.72 16.99 -22.48
N GLN A 3 46.77 16.93 -21.15
CA GLN A 3 46.25 15.79 -20.37
C GLN A 3 45.17 16.15 -19.34
N PHE A 4 44.68 17.39 -19.32
CA PHE A 4 43.66 17.82 -18.35
C PHE A 4 42.22 17.85 -18.90
N PHE A 5 42.03 17.60 -20.20
CA PHE A 5 40.69 17.68 -20.82
C PHE A 5 39.92 16.33 -20.88
N ALA A 6 40.56 15.21 -20.55
CA ALA A 6 39.93 13.89 -20.64
C ALA A 6 39.17 13.48 -19.35
N LEU A 7 39.33 14.18 -18.23
CA LEU A 7 38.76 13.79 -16.94
C LEU A 7 37.40 14.43 -16.64
N VAL A 8 37.00 15.46 -17.39
CA VAL A 8 35.74 16.19 -17.13
C VAL A 8 34.55 15.62 -17.91
N VAL A 9 34.79 14.91 -19.01
CA VAL A 9 33.70 14.30 -19.81
C VAL A 9 33.20 12.98 -19.24
N GLY A 10 33.99 12.33 -18.39
CA GLY A 10 33.59 11.03 -17.76
C GLY A 10 32.62 11.15 -16.57
N LEU A 11 32.41 12.35 -16.01
CA LEU A 11 31.64 12.53 -14.79
C LEU A 11 30.17 12.97 -15.00
N CYS A 12 29.80 13.27 -16.26
CA CYS A 12 28.44 13.76 -16.57
C CYS A 12 27.45 12.71 -17.07
N VAL A 13 27.80 11.41 -17.09
CA VAL A 13 26.93 10.35 -17.61
C VAL A 13 26.22 9.55 -16.48
N PHE A 14 26.49 9.86 -15.22
CA PHE A 14 25.94 9.06 -14.09
C PHE A 14 24.70 9.64 -13.38
N VAL A 15 24.01 10.63 -13.94
CA VAL A 15 22.90 11.30 -13.21
C VAL A 15 21.58 11.29 -13.98
N LEU A 16 21.30 10.32 -14.81
CA LEU A 16 19.97 10.19 -15.43
C LEU A 16 19.49 8.73 -15.52
N SER A 17 19.82 7.89 -14.55
CA SER A 17 18.95 6.77 -14.24
C SER A 17 17.87 7.29 -13.29
N GLY A 18 16.90 8.01 -13.81
CA GLY A 18 15.65 8.23 -13.13
C GLY A 18 15.12 6.86 -12.77
N ALA A 19 15.12 6.51 -11.48
CA ALA A 19 14.39 5.36 -11.01
C ALA A 19 12.95 5.57 -11.50
N ALA A 20 12.55 4.82 -12.53
CA ALA A 20 11.17 4.75 -12.95
C ALA A 20 10.44 4.08 -11.78
N PHE A 21 9.92 4.89 -10.86
CA PHE A 21 9.02 4.39 -9.85
C PHE A 21 7.84 3.74 -10.59
N ALA A 22 7.62 2.47 -10.33
CA ALA A 22 6.49 1.76 -10.89
C ALA A 22 5.21 2.54 -10.52
N ASN A 23 4.54 3.09 -11.52
CA ASN A 23 3.37 3.95 -11.34
C ASN A 23 2.09 3.16 -11.69
N TYR A 24 1.77 2.17 -10.86
CA TYR A 24 0.53 1.41 -11.04
C TYR A 24 -0.70 2.33 -11.03
N PRO A 25 -1.75 2.01 -11.81
CA PRO A 25 -2.98 2.79 -11.83
C PRO A 25 -3.56 2.96 -10.43
N THR A 26 -3.85 4.19 -10.02
CA THR A 26 -4.52 4.48 -8.72
C THR A 26 -5.84 3.73 -8.58
N TYR A 27 -6.56 3.57 -9.70
CA TYR A 27 -7.80 2.81 -9.77
C TYR A 27 -7.70 1.78 -10.88
N LEU A 28 -7.90 0.51 -10.56
CA LEU A 28 -7.78 -0.57 -11.56
C LEU A 28 -8.73 -0.34 -12.73
N ASN A 29 -8.15 -0.18 -13.93
CA ASN A 29 -8.89 0.08 -15.17
C ASN A 29 -9.82 1.30 -15.09
N GLY A 30 -9.47 2.32 -14.28
CA GLY A 30 -10.26 3.52 -14.07
C GLY A 30 -11.47 3.33 -13.14
N LYS A 31 -11.66 2.15 -12.57
CA LYS A 31 -12.76 1.86 -11.62
C LYS A 31 -12.43 2.41 -10.24
N ARG A 32 -13.04 3.54 -9.85
CA ARG A 32 -12.81 4.22 -8.56
C ARG A 32 -13.12 3.36 -7.33
N ASP A 33 -13.83 2.25 -7.51
CA ASP A 33 -14.14 1.31 -6.44
C ASP A 33 -12.96 0.36 -6.12
N LEU A 34 -11.99 0.25 -7.03
CA LEU A 34 -10.79 -0.57 -6.88
C LEU A 34 -9.58 0.33 -6.62
N ILE A 35 -9.26 0.55 -5.35
CA ILE A 35 -8.28 1.54 -4.86
C ILE A 35 -6.93 0.86 -4.66
N LEU A 36 -5.87 1.39 -5.27
CA LEU A 36 -4.51 0.85 -5.16
C LEU A 36 -4.02 0.83 -3.71
N CYS A 37 -3.69 -0.35 -3.21
CA CYS A 37 -2.95 -0.53 -1.95
C CYS A 37 -1.46 -0.36 -2.16
N ASP A 38 -0.92 -1.22 -3.05
CA ASP A 38 0.50 -1.33 -3.33
C ASP A 38 0.70 -2.01 -4.69
N GLY A 39 1.90 -1.87 -5.27
CA GLY A 39 2.31 -2.55 -6.49
C GLY A 39 3.78 -2.93 -6.46
N HIS A 40 4.08 -4.18 -6.83
CA HIS A 40 5.42 -4.72 -6.81
C HIS A 40 5.61 -5.84 -7.84
N MET A 41 6.72 -5.81 -8.61
CA MET A 41 7.12 -6.86 -9.55
C MET A 41 6.00 -7.29 -10.53
N GLY A 42 5.39 -6.32 -11.21
CA GLY A 42 4.35 -6.60 -12.22
C GLY A 42 2.97 -6.94 -11.66
N VAL A 43 2.81 -6.95 -10.34
CA VAL A 43 1.56 -7.24 -9.65
C VAL A 43 1.15 -6.04 -8.81
N ALA A 44 -0.15 -5.75 -8.78
CA ALA A 44 -0.71 -4.73 -7.90
C ALA A 44 -1.92 -5.25 -7.14
N TRP A 45 -2.15 -4.67 -5.98
CA TRP A 45 -3.26 -5.02 -5.09
C TRP A 45 -4.16 -3.81 -4.87
N TYR A 46 -5.47 -4.07 -4.92
CA TYR A 46 -6.50 -3.05 -4.82
C TYR A 46 -7.52 -3.42 -3.74
N VAL A 47 -7.92 -2.46 -2.93
CA VAL A 47 -9.09 -2.63 -2.05
C VAL A 47 -10.35 -2.38 -2.88
N ASP A 48 -11.28 -3.33 -2.84
CA ASP A 48 -12.63 -3.17 -3.37
C ASP A 48 -13.53 -2.51 -2.31
N ARG A 49 -13.72 -1.19 -2.40
CA ARG A 49 -14.50 -0.44 -1.42
C ARG A 49 -15.97 -0.88 -1.35
N THR A 50 -16.52 -1.45 -2.44
CA THR A 50 -17.92 -1.89 -2.47
C THR A 50 -18.16 -3.14 -1.64
N SER A 51 -17.09 -3.88 -1.33
CA SER A 51 -17.12 -5.09 -0.50
C SER A 51 -16.93 -4.84 0.99
N LEU A 52 -16.72 -3.58 1.41
CA LEU A 52 -16.41 -3.23 2.78
C LEU A 52 -17.60 -3.50 3.70
N VAL A 53 -17.35 -4.24 4.78
CA VAL A 53 -18.32 -4.57 5.82
C VAL A 53 -17.73 -4.28 7.19
N VAL A 54 -18.36 -3.40 7.96
CA VAL A 54 -18.06 -3.22 9.38
C VAL A 54 -18.72 -4.35 10.16
N GLN A 55 -17.91 -5.29 10.65
CA GLN A 55 -18.38 -6.45 11.42
C GLN A 55 -18.53 -6.16 12.91
N LYS A 56 -17.70 -5.23 13.43
CA LYS A 56 -17.76 -4.79 14.82
C LYS A 56 -17.47 -3.31 14.92
N TYR A 57 -18.32 -2.59 15.65
CA TYR A 57 -18.13 -1.19 16.02
C TYR A 57 -18.37 -1.04 17.52
N GLU A 58 -17.33 -1.22 18.30
CA GLU A 58 -17.33 -1.09 19.76
C GLU A 58 -16.07 -0.36 20.19
N PRO A 59 -16.03 0.99 20.07
CA PRO A 59 -14.85 1.76 20.44
C PRO A 59 -14.30 1.37 21.82
N PRO A 60 -12.99 1.16 21.97
CA PRO A 60 -11.91 1.42 21.01
C PRO A 60 -11.63 0.27 20.02
N GLN A 61 -12.50 -0.74 19.91
CA GLN A 61 -12.32 -1.92 19.08
C GLN A 61 -13.22 -1.90 17.84
N TYR A 62 -12.63 -2.27 16.70
CA TYR A 62 -13.34 -2.31 15.42
C TYR A 62 -12.92 -3.55 14.64
N ILE A 63 -13.86 -4.15 13.90
CA ILE A 63 -13.54 -5.21 12.94
C ILE A 63 -14.15 -4.85 11.59
N ILE A 64 -13.32 -4.87 10.56
CA ILE A 64 -13.72 -4.58 9.17
C ILE A 64 -13.29 -5.75 8.29
N ALA A 65 -14.17 -6.18 7.40
CA ALA A 65 -13.85 -7.09 6.31
C ALA A 65 -13.93 -6.36 4.98
N VAL A 66 -13.00 -6.66 4.06
CA VAL A 66 -12.95 -6.06 2.72
C VAL A 66 -12.26 -7.01 1.75
N ASN A 67 -12.66 -6.98 0.48
CA ASN A 67 -11.97 -7.73 -0.56
C ASN A 67 -10.71 -6.97 -1.03
N VAL A 68 -9.63 -7.70 -1.18
CA VAL A 68 -8.41 -7.26 -1.84
C VAL A 68 -8.26 -8.03 -3.15
N VAL A 69 -8.17 -7.27 -4.23
CA VAL A 69 -8.05 -7.75 -5.60
C VAL A 69 -6.59 -7.74 -6.00
N THR A 70 -6.06 -8.86 -6.43
CA THR A 70 -4.73 -8.97 -7.04
C THR A 70 -4.88 -8.86 -8.55
N ALA A 71 -4.10 -7.99 -9.19
CA ALA A 71 -4.09 -7.79 -10.63
C ALA A 71 -2.68 -7.81 -11.21
N ASP A 72 -2.55 -8.26 -12.46
CA ASP A 72 -1.34 -8.17 -13.29
C ASP A 72 -1.67 -7.48 -14.63
N SER A 73 -0.68 -7.35 -15.51
CA SER A 73 -0.87 -6.79 -16.85
C SER A 73 -1.92 -7.56 -17.66
N ALA A 74 -2.88 -6.85 -18.23
CA ALA A 74 -3.88 -7.45 -19.13
C ALA A 74 -3.28 -7.96 -20.44
N VAL A 75 -2.15 -7.39 -20.87
CA VAL A 75 -1.46 -7.76 -22.12
C VAL A 75 -0.24 -8.65 -21.89
N GLY A 76 0.05 -9.01 -20.63
CA GLY A 76 1.20 -9.86 -20.28
C GLY A 76 2.54 -9.12 -20.24
N ASP A 77 2.57 -7.81 -20.45
CA ASP A 77 3.75 -6.96 -20.30
C ASP A 77 3.67 -6.21 -18.96
N GLU A 78 4.55 -6.57 -18.04
CA GLU A 78 4.63 -5.92 -16.72
C GLU A 78 4.90 -4.42 -16.82
N ARG A 79 5.72 -3.99 -17.81
CA ARG A 79 6.08 -2.58 -18.01
C ARG A 79 4.87 -1.75 -18.40
N ASP A 80 3.97 -2.31 -19.24
CA ASP A 80 2.71 -1.66 -19.56
C ASP A 80 1.90 -1.40 -18.27
N PHE A 81 1.76 -2.40 -17.41
CA PHE A 81 0.94 -2.29 -16.21
C PHE A 81 1.48 -1.27 -15.20
N TYR A 82 2.78 -1.31 -14.87
CA TYR A 82 3.33 -0.30 -13.96
C TYR A 82 3.67 1.05 -14.61
N SER A 83 3.33 1.21 -15.90
CA SER A 83 3.28 2.50 -16.58
C SER A 83 1.86 3.05 -16.68
N GLY A 84 0.90 2.46 -15.97
CA GLY A 84 -0.49 2.91 -15.97
C GLY A 84 -1.41 2.17 -16.94
N GLY A 85 -0.93 1.08 -17.56
CA GLY A 85 -1.71 0.25 -18.47
C GLY A 85 -2.84 -0.54 -17.79
N LYS A 86 -3.57 -1.32 -18.58
CA LYS A 86 -4.71 -2.10 -18.07
C LYS A 86 -4.27 -3.33 -17.29
N GLY A 87 -4.93 -3.58 -16.16
CA GLY A 87 -4.75 -4.78 -15.36
C GLY A 87 -5.83 -5.83 -15.60
N ARG A 88 -5.44 -7.09 -15.41
CA ARG A 88 -6.32 -8.27 -15.39
C ARG A 88 -6.39 -8.78 -13.94
N ILE A 89 -7.60 -9.01 -13.44
CA ILE A 89 -7.81 -9.58 -12.11
C ILE A 89 -7.36 -11.05 -12.12
N LYS A 90 -6.47 -11.39 -11.15
CA LYS A 90 -5.94 -12.74 -10.93
C LYS A 90 -6.68 -13.43 -9.79
N GLU A 91 -6.91 -12.68 -8.69
CA GLU A 91 -7.44 -13.22 -7.46
C GLU A 91 -8.25 -12.15 -6.74
N VAL A 92 -9.28 -12.57 -6.04
CA VAL A 92 -10.02 -11.74 -5.06
C VAL A 92 -10.02 -12.49 -3.74
N ARG A 93 -9.50 -11.85 -2.69
CA ARG A 93 -9.42 -12.43 -1.35
C ARG A 93 -10.03 -11.50 -0.33
N THR A 94 -10.95 -12.01 0.48
CA THR A 94 -11.46 -11.26 1.63
C THR A 94 -10.40 -11.21 2.73
N MET A 95 -10.08 -10.01 3.19
CA MET A 95 -9.23 -9.77 4.34
C MET A 95 -10.08 -9.23 5.49
N ARG A 96 -9.73 -9.60 6.70
CA ARG A 96 -10.42 -9.19 7.91
C ARG A 96 -9.42 -8.50 8.81
N PHE A 97 -9.75 -7.28 9.25
CA PHE A 97 -8.88 -6.44 10.08
C PHE A 97 -9.54 -6.18 11.43
N PHE A 98 -8.75 -6.33 12.49
CA PHE A 98 -9.11 -5.89 13.83
C PHE A 98 -8.25 -4.69 14.22
N TYR A 99 -8.88 -3.66 14.77
CA TYR A 99 -8.22 -2.44 15.21
C TYR A 99 -8.50 -2.20 16.67
N ASN A 100 -7.46 -1.83 17.41
CA ASN A 100 -7.58 -1.24 18.73
C ASN A 100 -7.08 0.20 18.65
N TRP A 101 -8.00 1.17 18.73
CA TRP A 101 -7.71 2.58 18.56
C TRP A 101 -6.79 3.13 19.65
N ASP A 102 -7.05 2.81 20.92
CA ASP A 102 -6.30 3.33 22.07
C ASP A 102 -4.85 2.82 22.07
N LEU A 103 -4.67 1.56 21.67
CA LEU A 103 -3.34 0.94 21.60
C LEU A 103 -2.63 1.22 20.26
N ARG A 104 -3.30 1.83 19.28
CA ARG A 104 -2.81 1.99 17.92
C ARG A 104 -2.25 0.69 17.33
N LYS A 105 -3.01 -0.38 17.48
CA LYS A 105 -2.65 -1.71 16.97
C LYS A 105 -3.66 -2.21 15.96
N MET A 106 -3.14 -2.58 14.79
CA MET A 106 -3.90 -3.21 13.71
C MET A 106 -3.48 -4.68 13.59
N TYR A 107 -4.44 -5.52 13.32
CA TYR A 107 -4.23 -6.95 13.13
C TYR A 107 -4.95 -7.41 11.87
N VAL A 108 -4.43 -8.45 11.22
CA VAL A 108 -5.10 -9.15 10.12
C VAL A 108 -5.42 -10.57 10.55
N GLY A 109 -6.63 -11.03 10.22
CA GLY A 109 -7.11 -12.37 10.52
C GLY A 109 -7.64 -13.09 9.29
N LYS A 110 -7.82 -14.39 9.41
CA LYS A 110 -8.55 -15.19 8.42
C LYS A 110 -10.05 -15.00 8.61
N VAL A 111 -10.80 -15.02 7.51
CA VAL A 111 -12.25 -15.00 7.57
C VAL A 111 -12.75 -16.26 8.31
N GLY A 112 -13.60 -16.06 9.32
CA GLY A 112 -14.17 -17.16 10.11
C GLY A 112 -13.28 -17.74 11.22
N ALA A 113 -12.10 -17.13 11.48
CA ALA A 113 -11.22 -17.49 12.57
C ALA A 113 -10.92 -16.29 13.49
N ASP A 114 -10.68 -16.55 14.77
CA ASP A 114 -10.25 -15.54 15.74
C ASP A 114 -8.71 -15.53 15.92
N ASP A 115 -8.00 -15.93 14.88
CA ASP A 115 -6.54 -15.89 14.82
C ASP A 115 -6.10 -14.55 14.20
N TRP A 116 -5.51 -13.69 15.03
CA TRP A 116 -5.16 -12.32 14.68
C TRP A 116 -3.63 -12.13 14.69
N ARG A 117 -3.07 -11.87 13.52
CA ARG A 117 -1.65 -11.50 13.38
C ARG A 117 -1.49 -9.98 13.46
N PHE A 118 -0.66 -9.51 14.39
CA PHE A 118 -0.32 -8.11 14.51
C PHE A 118 0.39 -7.59 13.25
N ILE A 119 0.03 -6.39 12.81
CA ILE A 119 0.67 -5.65 11.71
C ILE A 119 1.43 -4.48 12.34
N PRO A 120 2.77 -4.53 12.45
CA PRO A 120 3.53 -3.43 13.02
C PRO A 120 3.54 -2.22 12.09
N PRO A 121 3.37 -0.97 12.62
CA PRO A 121 3.29 0.24 11.79
C PRO A 121 4.59 0.56 11.03
N THR A 122 5.75 0.18 11.57
CA THR A 122 7.07 0.35 10.93
C THR A 122 7.65 -0.99 10.46
N GLY A 123 6.79 -1.99 10.28
CA GLY A 123 7.21 -3.30 9.78
C GLY A 123 7.66 -3.23 8.32
N SER A 124 8.64 -4.05 7.98
CA SER A 124 9.09 -4.20 6.60
C SER A 124 7.97 -4.77 5.70
N TRP A 125 8.11 -4.59 4.40
CA TRP A 125 7.17 -5.21 3.45
C TRP A 125 7.09 -6.74 3.60
N ALA A 126 8.20 -7.40 3.94
CA ALA A 126 8.23 -8.84 4.20
C ALA A 126 7.38 -9.25 5.42
N GLU A 127 7.22 -8.37 6.41
CA GLU A 127 6.41 -8.63 7.61
C GLU A 127 4.94 -8.27 7.42
N THR A 128 4.67 -7.16 6.78
CA THR A 128 3.32 -6.60 6.70
C THR A 128 2.63 -6.88 5.37
N GLY A 129 3.41 -6.97 4.29
CA GLY A 129 2.91 -7.12 2.92
C GLY A 129 1.86 -6.07 2.60
N ILE A 130 0.89 -6.47 1.82
CA ILE A 130 -0.26 -5.64 1.45
C ILE A 130 -1.26 -5.45 2.60
N SER A 131 -1.11 -6.19 3.71
CA SER A 131 -2.09 -6.12 4.81
C SER A 131 -2.10 -4.75 5.48
N MET A 132 -0.95 -4.09 5.59
CA MET A 132 -0.87 -2.78 6.23
C MET A 132 -1.58 -1.69 5.40
N PRO A 133 -1.25 -1.46 4.11
CA PRO A 133 -1.96 -0.44 3.32
C PRO A 133 -3.43 -0.80 3.08
N ALA A 134 -3.77 -2.09 2.91
CA ALA A 134 -5.17 -2.49 2.76
C ALA A 134 -5.99 -2.24 4.02
N GLY A 135 -5.44 -2.52 5.20
CA GLY A 135 -6.08 -2.21 6.48
C GLY A 135 -6.24 -0.71 6.71
N GLU A 136 -5.24 0.10 6.36
CA GLU A 136 -5.34 1.56 6.46
C GLU A 136 -6.43 2.12 5.54
N ILE A 137 -6.49 1.67 4.27
CA ILE A 137 -7.55 2.06 3.34
C ILE A 137 -8.92 1.64 3.87
N ALA A 138 -9.06 0.41 4.36
CA ALA A 138 -10.33 -0.09 4.89
C ALA A 138 -10.83 0.76 6.08
N PHE A 139 -9.94 1.15 7.00
CA PHE A 139 -10.28 2.01 8.13
C PHE A 139 -10.66 3.41 7.69
N ALA A 140 -9.91 4.00 6.76
CA ALA A 140 -10.19 5.31 6.21
C ALA A 140 -11.53 5.37 5.48
N LEU A 141 -11.87 4.33 4.68
CA LEU A 141 -13.16 4.21 4.01
C LEU A 141 -14.33 4.07 5.00
N ALA A 142 -14.14 3.30 6.09
CA ALA A 142 -15.20 3.04 7.05
C ALA A 142 -15.53 4.26 7.92
N TYR A 143 -14.52 5.05 8.29
CA TYR A 143 -14.66 6.07 9.34
C TYR A 143 -14.19 7.46 8.93
N ASN A 144 -13.69 7.65 7.72
CA ASN A 144 -13.04 8.89 7.27
C ASN A 144 -11.92 9.34 8.24
N MET A 145 -11.16 8.39 8.76
CA MET A 145 -10.11 8.59 9.75
C MET A 145 -8.84 7.85 9.34
N ARG A 146 -7.68 8.41 9.68
CA ARG A 146 -6.37 7.77 9.50
C ARG A 146 -6.08 6.92 10.74
N PHE A 147 -5.70 5.66 10.55
CA PHE A 147 -5.34 4.80 11.68
C PHE A 147 -3.85 4.93 12.01
N TYR A 148 -2.96 4.35 11.20
CA TYR A 148 -1.51 4.50 11.36
C TYR A 148 -0.98 5.85 10.84
N GLY A 149 -1.64 6.46 9.89
CA GLY A 149 -1.28 7.77 9.39
C GLY A 149 -1.79 8.94 10.26
N SER A 150 -2.36 8.68 11.44
CA SER A 150 -2.83 9.73 12.36
C SER A 150 -1.72 10.33 13.21
N MET A 151 -0.59 9.65 13.37
CA MET A 151 0.55 10.06 14.21
C MET A 151 1.85 9.39 13.73
N PRO A 152 3.02 9.96 14.04
CA PRO A 152 4.29 9.31 13.76
C PRO A 152 4.53 8.11 14.67
N PHE A 153 5.35 7.16 14.19
CA PHE A 153 5.83 6.01 14.93
C PHE A 153 7.36 5.99 14.94
N TYR A 154 7.96 5.54 16.03
CA TYR A 154 9.40 5.40 16.11
C TYR A 154 9.89 4.20 15.28
N ASP A 155 10.70 4.50 14.26
CA ASP A 155 11.38 3.49 13.44
C ASP A 155 12.75 3.15 14.06
N LYS A 156 12.91 1.90 14.48
CA LYS A 156 14.13 1.42 15.15
C LYS A 156 15.35 1.36 14.22
N PHE A 157 15.14 1.17 12.91
CA PHE A 157 16.20 1.12 11.91
C PHE A 157 16.68 2.53 11.55
N LEU A 158 15.75 3.44 11.30
CA LEU A 158 16.04 4.84 10.98
C LEU A 158 16.36 5.66 12.23
N LYS A 159 16.10 5.14 13.45
CA LYS A 159 16.30 5.79 14.75
C LYS A 159 15.60 7.17 14.84
N ARG A 160 14.44 7.28 14.24
CA ARG A 160 13.62 8.51 14.23
C ARG A 160 12.13 8.19 14.13
N GLU A 161 11.31 9.19 14.42
CA GLU A 161 9.88 9.13 14.12
C GLU A 161 9.64 9.28 12.63
N VAL A 162 8.70 8.45 12.10
CA VAL A 162 8.28 8.45 10.70
C VAL A 162 6.76 8.39 10.61
N MET A 163 6.20 9.08 9.63
CA MET A 163 4.80 8.85 9.23
C MET A 163 4.75 7.60 8.36
N VAL A 164 3.88 6.66 8.72
CA VAL A 164 3.71 5.40 7.97
C VAL A 164 3.11 5.66 6.60
N PHE A 165 2.14 6.58 6.53
CA PHE A 165 1.46 6.98 5.30
C PHE A 165 1.48 8.51 5.17
N ASN A 166 1.74 9.00 3.96
CA ASN A 166 1.72 10.41 3.61
C ASN A 166 0.35 10.85 3.04
N ASP A 167 0.19 12.12 2.77
CA ASP A 167 -1.06 12.67 2.22
C ASP A 167 -1.39 12.13 0.83
N ASP A 168 -0.38 11.82 -0.02
CA ASP A 168 -0.60 11.23 -1.34
C ASP A 168 -1.24 9.84 -1.27
N PHE A 169 -0.92 9.08 -0.20
CA PHE A 169 -1.58 7.81 0.06
C PHE A 169 -3.08 7.99 0.30
N TYR A 170 -3.47 9.02 1.08
CA TYR A 170 -4.88 9.26 1.40
C TYR A 170 -5.63 9.96 0.26
N ALA A 171 -4.95 10.76 -0.58
CA ALA A 171 -5.56 11.44 -1.72
C ALA A 171 -6.20 10.49 -2.75
N ARG A 172 -5.80 9.22 -2.74
CA ARG A 172 -6.39 8.16 -3.60
C ARG A 172 -7.68 7.57 -3.04
N ILE A 173 -7.98 7.78 -1.76
CA ILE A 173 -9.17 7.25 -1.08
C ILE A 173 -10.30 8.27 -1.28
N PRO A 174 -11.40 7.88 -1.99
CA PRO A 174 -12.49 8.79 -2.33
C PRO A 174 -13.35 9.17 -1.13
#